data_910c60925269962425dd7273a6c8a667
#
_entry.id   910c60925269962425dd7273a6c8a667
#
_cell.length_a   1.000
_cell.length_b   1.000
_cell.length_c   1.000
_cell.angle_alpha   90.00
_cell.angle_beta   90.00
_cell.angle_gamma   90.00
#
_symmetry.space_group_name_H-M   'P 1'
#
loop_
_entity.id
_entity.type
_entity.pdbx_description
1 polymer ?
#
loop_
_entity_poly.entity_id
_entity_poly.type
_entity_poly.pdbx_seq_one_letter_code
_entity_poly.pdbx_strand_id
1 'polypeptide(L)'
;MFKHNCTLVLYRRSVCADGSLEYDQGSPFYGFFMERQRSSAEGTEEDFSELLMPAESAPLPGDQIEINGLKRNIAQVRHCTGADGTLRCYRCYFMRE
;
A
#
# COMPACT_ATOMS: atom_id res chain seq x y z
N MET A 1 -16.65 -3.17 10.03
CA MET A 1 -15.37 -2.83 10.65
C MET A 1 -14.23 -3.44 9.85
N PHE A 2 -13.21 -2.67 9.57
CA PHE A 2 -12.03 -3.10 8.82
C PHE A 2 -11.14 -4.01 9.70
N LYS A 3 -10.87 -5.24 9.23
CA LYS A 3 -9.96 -6.14 9.93
C LYS A 3 -8.52 -5.76 9.61
N HIS A 4 -7.65 -5.85 10.61
CA HIS A 4 -6.23 -5.59 10.40
C HIS A 4 -5.39 -6.70 11.03
N ASN A 5 -4.21 -6.94 10.45
CA ASN A 5 -3.25 -7.92 10.98
C ASN A 5 -1.86 -7.32 11.19
N CYS A 6 -1.66 -6.05 10.88
CA CYS A 6 -0.38 -5.38 11.04
C CYS A 6 -0.53 -3.91 11.35
N THR A 7 0.53 -3.33 11.89
CA THR A 7 0.70 -1.89 11.98
C THR A 7 1.69 -1.46 10.91
N LEU A 8 1.49 -0.30 10.35
CA LEU A 8 2.34 0.23 9.29
C LEU A 8 2.54 1.73 9.47
N VAL A 9 3.55 2.25 8.77
CA VAL A 9 3.77 3.69 8.68
C VAL A 9 3.68 4.09 7.21
N LEU A 10 2.85 5.08 6.92
CA LEU A 10 2.69 5.62 5.58
C LEU A 10 3.51 6.91 5.47
N TYR A 11 4.45 6.93 4.54
CA TYR A 11 5.25 8.11 4.21
C TYR A 11 4.74 8.69 2.91
N ARG A 12 4.22 9.91 2.96
CA ARG A 12 3.68 10.58 1.77
C ARG A 12 4.80 11.21 0.97
N ARG A 13 4.77 10.96 -0.34
CA ARG A 13 5.74 11.51 -1.26
C ARG A 13 5.37 12.93 -1.65
N SER A 14 6.37 13.81 -1.70
CA SER A 14 6.24 15.14 -2.29
C SER A 14 7.38 15.38 -3.28
N VAL A 15 7.11 16.24 -4.25
CA VAL A 15 8.13 16.64 -5.25
C VAL A 15 8.58 18.05 -4.91
N CYS A 16 9.88 18.22 -4.69
CA CYS A 16 10.48 19.52 -4.41
C CYS A 16 10.62 20.35 -5.66
N ALA A 17 10.87 21.66 -5.49
CA ALA A 17 10.98 22.59 -6.61
C ALA A 17 12.11 22.21 -7.60
N ASP A 18 13.15 21.52 -7.12
CA ASP A 18 14.27 21.04 -7.93
C ASP A 18 14.01 19.69 -8.61
N GLY A 19 12.82 19.11 -8.43
CA GLY A 19 12.45 17.81 -8.97
C GLY A 19 12.81 16.63 -8.09
N SER A 20 13.48 16.84 -6.94
CA SER A 20 13.80 15.76 -6.02
C SER A 20 12.56 15.28 -5.28
N LEU A 21 12.59 14.00 -4.84
CA LEU A 21 11.52 13.39 -4.08
C LEU A 21 11.83 13.44 -2.60
N GLU A 22 10.83 13.81 -1.81
CA GLU A 22 10.91 13.78 -0.35
C GLU A 22 9.73 13.02 0.22
N TYR A 23 9.94 12.44 1.39
CA TYR A 23 8.88 11.76 2.14
C TYR A 23 8.72 12.46 3.49
N ASP A 24 7.48 12.49 3.97
CA ASP A 24 7.19 13.12 5.26
C ASP A 24 7.65 12.25 6.44
N GLN A 25 7.31 12.68 7.66
CA GLN A 25 7.69 11.96 8.87
C GLN A 25 6.96 10.63 9.06
N GLY A 26 5.99 10.36 8.21
CA GLY A 26 5.19 9.16 8.32
C GLY A 26 4.02 9.29 9.27
N SER A 27 2.98 8.51 9.01
CA SER A 27 1.77 8.42 9.84
C SER A 27 1.46 6.97 10.11
N PRO A 28 1.18 6.60 11.38
CA PRO A 28 0.87 5.20 11.71
C PRO A 28 -0.57 4.87 11.34
N PHE A 29 -0.76 3.68 10.80
CA PHE A 29 -2.07 3.12 10.48
C PHE A 29 -2.10 1.63 10.80
N TYR A 30 -3.30 1.08 10.87
CA TYR A 30 -3.52 -0.35 10.90
C TYR A 30 -3.92 -0.81 9.50
N GLY A 31 -3.37 -1.95 9.07
CA GLY A 31 -3.65 -2.49 7.76
C GLY A 31 -3.78 -4.00 7.76
N PHE A 32 -4.24 -4.55 6.65
CA PHE A 32 -4.29 -5.98 6.44
C PHE A 32 -3.34 -6.33 5.30
N PHE A 33 -2.26 -7.00 5.62
CA PHE A 33 -1.20 -7.36 4.67
C PHE A 33 -1.35 -8.81 4.24
N MET A 34 -1.34 -9.03 2.92
CA MET A 34 -1.43 -10.36 2.33
C MET A 34 -0.26 -10.57 1.38
N GLU A 35 0.52 -11.63 1.61
CA GLU A 35 1.51 -12.10 0.67
C GLU A 35 0.92 -13.29 -0.07
N ARG A 36 0.98 -13.23 -1.39
CA ARG A 36 0.53 -14.32 -2.23
C ARG A 36 1.62 -14.70 -3.21
N GLN A 37 1.82 -16.00 -3.35
CA GLN A 37 2.65 -16.55 -4.41
C GLN A 37 1.74 -17.02 -5.53
N ARG A 38 2.10 -16.64 -6.74
CA ARG A 38 1.35 -17.03 -7.93
C ARG A 38 2.29 -17.75 -8.88
N SER A 39 1.95 -19.00 -9.20
CA SER A 39 2.65 -19.74 -10.24
C SER A 39 2.19 -19.24 -11.60
N SER A 40 3.14 -18.84 -12.45
CA SER A 40 2.81 -18.53 -13.84
C SER A 40 2.75 -19.78 -14.67
N ALA A 41 2.15 -19.71 -15.87
CA ALA A 41 2.10 -20.82 -16.82
C ALA A 41 3.48 -21.29 -17.27
N GLU A 42 4.51 -20.48 -17.06
CA GLU A 42 5.90 -20.78 -17.42
C GLU A 42 6.67 -21.41 -16.26
N GLY A 43 6.01 -21.69 -15.14
CA GLY A 43 6.63 -22.29 -13.97
C GLY A 43 7.41 -21.33 -13.09
N THR A 44 7.34 -20.03 -13.36
CA THR A 44 7.95 -19.02 -12.49
C THR A 44 6.96 -18.61 -11.41
N GLU A 45 7.43 -18.55 -10.17
CA GLU A 45 6.63 -18.04 -9.06
C GLU A 45 6.76 -16.53 -9.01
N GLU A 46 5.63 -15.85 -8.96
CA GLU A 46 5.58 -14.40 -8.77
C GLU A 46 5.10 -14.08 -7.36
N ASP A 47 5.91 -13.37 -6.61
CA ASP A 47 5.50 -12.83 -5.33
C ASP A 47 4.55 -11.65 -5.54
N PHE A 48 3.38 -11.78 -4.97
CA PHE A 48 2.34 -10.77 -5.09
C PHE A 48 1.92 -10.33 -3.70
N SER A 49 2.13 -9.06 -3.39
CA SER A 49 1.80 -8.51 -2.08
C SER A 49 0.72 -7.46 -2.22
N GLU A 50 -0.31 -7.58 -1.38
CA GLU A 50 -1.40 -6.62 -1.28
C GLU A 50 -1.50 -6.09 0.14
N LEU A 51 -1.84 -4.82 0.27
CA LEU A 51 -2.12 -4.20 1.56
C LEU A 51 -3.47 -3.51 1.51
N LEU A 52 -4.36 -3.86 2.43
CA LEU A 52 -5.60 -3.13 2.64
C LEU A 52 -5.36 -2.04 3.69
N MET A 53 -5.72 -0.82 3.36
CA MET A 53 -5.54 0.35 4.23
C MET A 53 -6.88 1.00 4.53
N PRO A 54 -7.03 1.61 5.72
CA PRO A 54 -8.28 2.26 6.07
C PRO A 54 -8.58 3.47 5.19
N ALA A 55 -9.85 3.83 5.10
CA ALA A 55 -10.29 4.93 4.23
C ALA A 55 -9.63 6.25 4.58
N GLU A 56 -9.38 6.52 5.86
CA GLU A 56 -8.76 7.76 6.32
C GLU A 56 -7.29 7.91 5.90
N SER A 57 -6.63 6.81 5.51
CA SER A 57 -5.22 6.86 5.13
C SER A 57 -4.97 7.54 3.79
N ALA A 58 -5.91 7.41 2.86
CA ALA A 58 -5.85 8.00 1.51
C ALA A 58 -4.47 7.87 0.84
N PRO A 59 -3.92 6.65 0.68
CA PRO A 59 -2.61 6.48 0.07
C PRO A 59 -2.65 6.79 -1.43
N LEU A 60 -1.50 7.18 -1.98
CA LEU A 60 -1.36 7.47 -3.41
C LEU A 60 -0.21 6.65 -3.99
N PRO A 61 -0.25 6.35 -5.30
CA PRO A 61 0.89 5.72 -5.96
C PRO A 61 2.15 6.57 -5.78
N GLY A 62 3.26 5.92 -5.47
CA GLY A 62 4.53 6.58 -5.19
C GLY A 62 4.80 6.82 -3.71
N ASP A 63 3.79 6.74 -2.85
CA ASP A 63 4.00 6.79 -1.41
C ASP A 63 4.75 5.55 -0.94
N GLN A 64 5.40 5.64 0.23
CA GLN A 64 6.10 4.51 0.84
C GLN A 64 5.34 3.97 2.02
N ILE A 65 5.40 2.66 2.18
CA ILE A 65 4.84 1.95 3.35
C ILE A 65 5.99 1.21 4.04
N GLU A 66 6.05 1.33 5.36
CA GLU A 66 6.96 0.54 6.18
C GLU A 66 6.17 -0.45 7.02
N ILE A 67 6.44 -1.74 6.82
CA ILE A 67 5.85 -2.84 7.58
C ILE A 67 6.99 -3.71 8.09
N ASN A 68 7.04 -3.94 9.41
CA ASN A 68 8.06 -4.79 10.03
C ASN A 68 9.50 -4.36 9.67
N GLY A 69 9.73 -3.04 9.56
CA GLY A 69 11.04 -2.50 9.24
C GLY A 69 11.39 -2.49 7.76
N LEU A 70 10.53 -3.01 6.90
CA LEU A 70 10.76 -3.00 5.46
C LEU A 70 9.93 -1.91 4.78
N LYS A 71 10.61 -1.05 4.04
CA LYS A 71 9.96 0.00 3.25
C LYS A 71 9.72 -0.49 1.83
N ARG A 72 8.50 -0.25 1.34
CA ARG A 72 8.10 -0.60 -0.02
C ARG A 72 7.37 0.58 -0.65
N ASN A 73 7.54 0.76 -1.95
CA ASN A 73 6.86 1.81 -2.68
C ASN A 73 5.55 1.28 -3.25
N ILE A 74 4.51 2.10 -3.16
CA ILE A 74 3.20 1.76 -3.71
C ILE A 74 3.23 2.01 -5.22
N ALA A 75 2.90 0.98 -6.00
CA ALA A 75 2.80 1.08 -7.45
C ALA A 75 1.39 1.47 -7.90
N GLN A 76 0.37 0.91 -7.24
CA GLN A 76 -1.01 1.10 -7.63
C GLN A 76 -1.91 1.11 -6.41
N VAL A 77 -2.95 1.95 -6.44
CA VAL A 77 -3.96 2.03 -5.39
C VAL A 77 -5.33 1.84 -6.04
N ARG A 78 -6.13 0.95 -5.45
CA ARG A 78 -7.51 0.76 -5.85
C ARG A 78 -8.44 1.11 -4.70
N HIS A 79 -9.59 1.69 -5.04
CA HIS A 79 -10.64 1.99 -4.06
C HIS A 79 -11.55 0.77 -3.90
N CYS A 80 -11.84 0.42 -2.64
CA CYS A 80 -12.80 -0.62 -2.32
C CYS A 80 -14.04 0.05 -1.74
N THR A 81 -15.14 0.00 -2.49
CA THR A 81 -16.41 0.62 -2.08
C THR A 81 -17.42 -0.44 -1.71
N GLY A 82 -18.30 -0.10 -0.78
CA GLY A 82 -19.43 -0.92 -0.44
C GLY A 82 -20.58 -0.79 -1.45
N ALA A 83 -21.64 -1.57 -1.26
CA ALA A 83 -22.81 -1.57 -2.15
C ALA A 83 -23.53 -0.21 -2.19
N ASP A 84 -23.37 0.60 -1.15
CA ASP A 84 -23.94 1.95 -1.04
C ASP A 84 -23.06 3.03 -1.69
N GLY A 85 -21.93 2.64 -2.30
CA GLY A 85 -20.97 3.57 -2.91
C GLY A 85 -19.99 4.21 -1.93
N THR A 86 -20.08 3.87 -0.64
CA THR A 86 -19.18 4.42 0.38
C THR A 86 -17.81 3.76 0.29
N LEU A 87 -16.74 4.58 0.34
CA LEU A 87 -15.39 4.08 0.38
C LEU A 87 -15.15 3.34 1.69
N ARG A 88 -14.71 2.07 1.60
CA ARG A 88 -14.44 1.21 2.75
C ARG A 88 -12.97 1.14 3.09
N CYS A 89 -12.14 0.96 2.07
CA CYS A 89 -10.70 0.84 2.25
C CYS A 89 -10.00 1.08 0.91
N TYR A 90 -8.68 1.13 0.98
CA TYR A 90 -7.82 1.16 -0.20
C TYR A 90 -7.06 -0.15 -0.31
N ARG A 91 -6.89 -0.64 -1.53
CA ARG A 91 -6.04 -1.79 -1.81
C ARG A 91 -4.78 -1.31 -2.51
N CYS A 92 -3.65 -1.53 -1.88
CA CYS A 92 -2.35 -1.08 -2.37
C CYS A 92 -1.55 -2.26 -2.91
N TYR A 93 -0.92 -2.05 -4.06
CA TYR A 93 -0.01 -3.01 -4.69
C TYR A 93 1.38 -2.40 -4.72
N PHE A 94 2.40 -3.21 -4.46
CA PHE A 94 3.76 -2.73 -4.34
C PHE A 94 4.56 -2.94 -5.62
N MET A 95 5.54 -2.06 -5.81
CA MET A 95 6.50 -2.22 -6.88
C MET A 95 7.41 -3.41 -6.59
N ARG A 96 7.75 -4.15 -7.64
CA ARG A 96 8.78 -5.18 -7.54
C ARG A 96 10.15 -4.53 -7.39
N GLU A 97 10.94 -5.14 -6.56
CA GLU A 97 12.36 -4.81 -6.50
C GLU A 97 13.13 -5.51 -7.62
#